data_daf9835c912c733a01c0df5cf007d34f
#
_entry.id   daf9835c912c733a01c0df5cf007d34f
#
_cell.length_a   1.000
_cell.length_b   1.000
_cell.length_c   1.000
_cell.angle_alpha   90.00
_cell.angle_beta   90.00
_cell.angle_gamma   90.00
#
_symmetry.space_group_name_H-M   'P 1'
#
loop_
_entity.id
_entity.type
_entity.pdbx_description
1 polymer ?
#
loop_
_entity_poly.entity_id
_entity_poly.type
_entity_poly.pdbx_seq_one_letter_code
_entity_poly.pdbx_strand_id
1 'polypeptide(L)'
;AVYDYEGKKLLDYGTWGFDSKNYTFEQAILHIEALLSEVIRTHDIDAVFLEDIQLRKNVQSFKKLAQLQGVLVNMCEKTNILYNLVAPTQWQNYCKARGRTTKEIKSKITSVEPTGKKTSKILSLQAARDIYGIVTENDNLADATMIGHYVVNNIKIGSEDDFNEKERDDQEAHGGV
;
A
#
# COMPACT_ATOMS: atom_id res chain seq x y z
N ALA A 1 7.93 -0.02 -0.97
CA ALA A 1 8.85 0.06 0.16
C ALA A 1 9.15 -1.36 0.67
N VAL A 2 10.38 -1.62 1.04
CA VAL A 2 10.89 -2.92 1.56
C VAL A 2 11.28 -2.72 3.02
N TYR A 3 10.87 -3.64 3.87
CA TYR A 3 11.14 -3.59 5.31
C TYR A 3 11.74 -4.89 5.81
N ASP A 4 12.68 -4.78 6.75
CA ASP A 4 12.99 -5.84 7.69
C ASP A 4 11.88 -5.86 8.76
N TYR A 5 11.14 -6.96 8.81
CA TYR A 5 10.00 -7.09 9.70
C TYR A 5 10.43 -7.19 11.18
N GLU A 6 11.43 -7.99 11.49
CA GLU A 6 11.89 -8.17 12.87
C GLU A 6 12.59 -6.93 13.42
N GLY A 7 13.48 -6.35 12.62
CA GLY A 7 14.17 -5.11 12.97
C GLY A 7 13.30 -3.86 12.84
N LYS A 8 12.10 -3.96 12.28
CA LYS A 8 11.16 -2.85 11.99
C LYS A 8 11.83 -1.71 11.22
N LYS A 9 12.68 -2.07 10.28
CA LYS A 9 13.55 -1.13 9.60
C LYS A 9 13.21 -1.03 8.12
N LEU A 10 13.10 0.19 7.61
CA LEU A 10 13.01 0.44 6.17
C LEU A 10 14.36 0.12 5.52
N LEU A 11 14.36 -0.80 4.56
CA LEU A 11 15.54 -1.24 3.82
C LEU A 11 15.66 -0.53 2.48
N ASP A 12 14.55 -0.44 1.74
CA ASP A 12 14.53 0.16 0.41
C ASP A 12 13.17 0.78 0.10
N TYR A 13 13.13 1.75 -0.80
CA TYR A 13 11.90 2.38 -1.26
C TYR A 13 12.07 2.97 -2.66
N GLY A 14 10.99 2.99 -3.40
CA GLY A 14 10.98 3.54 -4.75
C GLY A 14 9.59 3.62 -5.36
N THR A 15 9.54 4.08 -6.60
CA THR A 15 8.32 4.12 -7.39
C THR A 15 8.60 3.68 -8.81
N TRP A 16 7.62 3.05 -9.42
CA TRP A 16 7.59 2.77 -10.84
C TRP A 16 6.60 3.71 -11.52
N GLY A 17 7.03 4.35 -12.57
CA GLY A 17 6.21 5.24 -13.38
C GLY A 17 6.08 4.74 -14.80
N PHE A 18 4.87 4.76 -15.34
CA PHE A 18 4.58 4.42 -16.73
C PHE A 18 3.93 5.60 -17.43
N ASP A 19 4.52 6.01 -18.54
CA ASP A 19 3.93 7.05 -19.37
C ASP A 19 2.79 6.44 -20.19
N SER A 20 1.57 6.94 -19.96
CA SER A 20 0.37 6.50 -20.68
C SER A 20 0.37 6.79 -22.18
N LYS A 21 1.33 7.57 -22.68
CA LYS A 21 1.55 7.77 -24.11
C LYS A 21 2.29 6.60 -24.76
N ASN A 22 3.12 5.91 -23.98
CA ASN A 22 3.99 4.84 -24.45
C ASN A 22 3.50 3.45 -24.05
N TYR A 23 2.63 3.34 -23.05
CA TYR A 23 2.14 2.09 -22.50
C TYR A 23 0.63 2.07 -22.42
N THR A 24 0.01 0.97 -22.85
CA THR A 24 -1.37 0.67 -22.46
C THR A 24 -1.41 0.27 -20.98
N PHE A 25 -2.60 0.27 -20.40
CA PHE A 25 -2.76 -0.15 -19.00
C PHE A 25 -2.34 -1.63 -18.81
N GLU A 26 -2.66 -2.49 -19.75
CA GLU A 26 -2.32 -3.92 -19.73
C GLU A 26 -0.80 -4.12 -19.82
N GLN A 27 -0.12 -3.36 -20.68
CA GLN A 27 1.34 -3.37 -20.74
C GLN A 27 1.99 -2.90 -19.43
N ALA A 28 1.42 -1.86 -18.81
CA ALA A 28 1.92 -1.38 -17.52
C ALA A 28 1.76 -2.42 -16.42
N ILE A 29 0.65 -3.19 -16.40
CA ILE A 29 0.45 -4.30 -15.44
C ILE A 29 1.55 -5.36 -15.59
N LEU A 30 1.84 -5.80 -16.83
CA LEU A 30 2.89 -6.79 -17.08
C LEU A 30 4.27 -6.32 -16.63
N HIS A 31 4.58 -5.03 -16.85
CA HIS A 31 5.82 -4.45 -16.35
C HIS A 31 5.86 -4.38 -14.81
N ILE A 32 4.75 -4.03 -14.17
CA ILE A 32 4.68 -4.00 -12.70
C ILE A 32 4.89 -5.41 -12.12
N GLU A 33 4.27 -6.43 -12.72
CA GLU A 33 4.46 -7.84 -12.31
C GLU A 33 5.93 -8.24 -12.40
N ALA A 34 6.62 -7.93 -13.51
CA ALA A 34 8.03 -8.23 -13.69
C ALA A 34 8.92 -7.49 -12.68
N LEU A 35 8.67 -6.20 -12.45
CA LEU A 35 9.42 -5.38 -11.49
C LEU A 35 9.21 -5.85 -10.05
N LEU A 36 7.99 -6.22 -9.67
CA LEU A 36 7.71 -6.76 -8.34
C LEU A 36 8.39 -8.11 -8.15
N SER A 37 8.38 -8.99 -9.17
CA SER A 37 9.10 -10.26 -9.14
C SER A 37 10.62 -10.07 -8.94
N GLU A 38 11.18 -9.02 -9.54
CA GLU A 38 12.60 -8.68 -9.34
C GLU A 38 12.87 -8.20 -7.91
N VAL A 39 12.02 -7.33 -7.35
CA VAL A 39 12.14 -6.86 -5.97
C VAL A 39 12.04 -8.03 -4.99
N ILE A 40 11.07 -8.92 -5.18
CA ILE A 40 10.88 -10.12 -4.36
C ILE A 40 12.15 -10.96 -4.33
N ARG A 41 12.72 -11.24 -5.49
CA ARG A 41 13.94 -12.03 -5.62
C ARG A 41 15.17 -11.32 -5.06
N THR A 42 15.29 -10.00 -5.25
CA THR A 42 16.46 -9.22 -4.86
C THR A 42 16.56 -9.04 -3.35
N HIS A 43 15.41 -8.89 -2.70
CA HIS A 43 15.33 -8.63 -1.26
C HIS A 43 14.89 -9.85 -0.44
N ASP A 44 14.70 -11.01 -1.09
CA ASP A 44 14.23 -12.25 -0.43
C ASP A 44 12.95 -12.00 0.38
N ILE A 45 11.89 -11.56 -0.32
CA ILE A 45 10.65 -11.10 0.29
C ILE A 45 9.76 -12.29 0.67
N ASP A 46 9.36 -12.38 1.93
CA ASP A 46 8.47 -13.40 2.47
C ASP A 46 6.98 -13.01 2.38
N ALA A 47 6.69 -11.71 2.43
CA ALA A 47 5.30 -11.23 2.43
C ALA A 47 5.14 -9.91 1.68
N VAL A 48 4.01 -9.77 0.99
CA VAL A 48 3.61 -8.56 0.25
C VAL A 48 2.33 -7.97 0.85
N PHE A 49 2.36 -6.70 1.17
CA PHE A 49 1.21 -5.97 1.68
C PHE A 49 0.76 -4.92 0.66
N LEU A 50 -0.49 -4.98 0.27
CA LEU A 50 -1.10 -4.07 -0.69
C LEU A 50 -2.12 -3.17 0.00
N GLU A 51 -2.22 -1.92 -0.44
CA GLU A 51 -3.35 -1.09 0.00
C GLU A 51 -4.65 -1.68 -0.56
N ASP A 52 -5.62 -1.92 0.32
CA ASP A 52 -6.95 -2.36 -0.10
C ASP A 52 -7.65 -1.26 -0.90
N ILE A 53 -8.25 -1.65 -2.02
CA ILE A 53 -8.93 -0.72 -2.90
C ILE A 53 -10.34 -0.44 -2.40
N GLN A 54 -10.72 0.83 -2.41
CA GLN A 54 -12.07 1.26 -2.03
C GLN A 54 -12.84 1.76 -3.23
N LEU A 55 -14.08 1.31 -3.38
CA LEU A 55 -14.97 1.88 -4.37
C LEU A 55 -15.21 3.37 -4.08
N ARG A 56 -14.76 4.21 -5.00
CA ARG A 56 -14.96 5.67 -4.97
C ARG A 56 -15.82 6.09 -6.16
N LYS A 57 -16.09 7.38 -6.29
CA LYS A 57 -16.91 7.94 -7.36
C LYS A 57 -16.46 7.58 -8.78
N ASN A 58 -15.14 7.39 -8.99
CA ASN A 58 -14.59 7.04 -10.29
C ASN A 58 -14.51 5.51 -10.45
N VAL A 59 -15.55 4.93 -11.04
CA VAL A 59 -15.67 3.49 -11.31
C VAL A 59 -14.58 2.99 -12.25
N GLN A 60 -14.12 3.80 -13.23
CA GLN A 60 -13.07 3.37 -14.17
C GLN A 60 -11.72 3.24 -13.49
N SER A 61 -11.37 4.18 -12.60
CA SER A 61 -10.16 4.05 -11.79
C SER A 61 -10.23 2.85 -10.84
N PHE A 62 -11.39 2.61 -10.23
CA PHE A 62 -11.60 1.44 -9.38
C PHE A 62 -11.38 0.12 -10.16
N LYS A 63 -11.97 -0.01 -11.37
CA LYS A 63 -11.78 -1.20 -12.20
C LYS A 63 -10.31 -1.46 -12.52
N LYS A 64 -9.56 -0.42 -12.90
CA LYS A 64 -8.11 -0.55 -13.18
C LYS A 64 -7.33 -0.98 -11.94
N LEU A 65 -7.61 -0.39 -10.80
CA LEU A 65 -6.95 -0.77 -9.54
C LEU A 65 -7.30 -2.22 -9.14
N ALA A 66 -8.56 -2.65 -9.33
CA ALA A 66 -8.98 -4.02 -9.05
C ALA A 66 -8.28 -5.04 -9.97
N GLN A 67 -8.11 -4.72 -11.25
CA GLN A 67 -7.36 -5.56 -12.18
C GLN A 67 -5.89 -5.69 -11.75
N LEU A 68 -5.25 -4.57 -11.41
CA LEU A 68 -3.87 -4.59 -10.92
C LEU A 68 -3.74 -5.39 -9.62
N GLN A 69 -4.61 -5.16 -8.63
CA GLN A 69 -4.60 -5.89 -7.37
C GLN A 69 -4.77 -7.40 -7.61
N GLY A 70 -5.72 -7.81 -8.47
CA GLY A 70 -5.92 -9.22 -8.82
C GLY A 70 -4.69 -9.87 -9.45
N VAL A 71 -3.95 -9.15 -10.30
CA VAL A 71 -2.69 -9.67 -10.89
C VAL A 71 -1.63 -9.84 -9.81
N LEU A 72 -1.46 -8.87 -8.91
CA LEU A 72 -0.46 -8.93 -7.85
C LEU A 72 -0.76 -10.06 -6.83
N VAL A 73 -2.04 -10.22 -6.47
CA VAL A 73 -2.50 -11.34 -5.62
C VAL A 73 -2.21 -12.68 -6.29
N ASN A 74 -2.62 -12.85 -7.56
CA ASN A 74 -2.35 -14.08 -8.31
C ASN A 74 -0.84 -14.38 -8.45
N MET A 75 -0.01 -13.35 -8.55
CA MET A 75 1.45 -13.52 -8.55
C MET A 75 1.96 -14.04 -7.21
N CYS A 76 1.50 -13.48 -6.09
CA CYS A 76 1.87 -13.95 -4.75
C CYS A 76 1.45 -15.41 -4.55
N GLU A 77 0.22 -15.78 -4.92
CA GLU A 77 -0.26 -17.17 -4.89
C GLU A 77 0.63 -18.12 -5.69
N LYS A 78 0.96 -17.77 -6.93
CA LYS A 78 1.81 -18.60 -7.80
C LYS A 78 3.24 -18.77 -7.30
N THR A 79 3.74 -17.81 -6.56
CA THR A 79 5.10 -17.81 -6.02
C THR A 79 5.18 -18.24 -4.57
N ASN A 80 4.04 -18.61 -3.97
CA ASN A 80 3.90 -19.00 -2.56
C ASN A 80 4.44 -17.92 -1.60
N ILE A 81 4.16 -16.66 -1.92
CA ILE A 81 4.50 -15.50 -1.09
C ILE A 81 3.26 -15.07 -0.33
N LEU A 82 3.38 -14.90 0.98
CA LEU A 82 2.29 -14.41 1.80
C LEU A 82 1.85 -13.01 1.35
N TYR A 83 0.57 -12.73 1.36
CA TYR A 83 0.07 -11.37 1.09
C TYR A 83 -1.09 -10.99 2.01
N ASN A 84 -1.28 -9.70 2.19
CA ASN A 84 -2.45 -9.19 2.90
C ASN A 84 -2.85 -7.82 2.33
N LEU A 85 -4.15 -7.51 2.43
CA LEU A 85 -4.73 -6.24 2.02
C LEU A 85 -4.89 -5.33 3.23
N VAL A 86 -4.28 -4.16 3.18
CA VAL A 86 -4.28 -3.18 4.29
C VAL A 86 -5.27 -2.08 3.99
N ALA A 87 -6.33 -1.97 4.79
CA ALA A 87 -7.31 -0.91 4.61
C ALA A 87 -6.68 0.48 4.81
N PRO A 88 -6.97 1.46 3.93
CA PRO A 88 -6.43 2.82 4.05
C PRO A 88 -6.67 3.45 5.41
N THR A 89 -7.81 3.17 6.03
CA THR A 89 -8.16 3.73 7.34
C THR A 89 -7.26 3.22 8.47
N GLN A 90 -6.73 2.02 8.37
CA GLN A 90 -5.86 1.43 9.39
C GLN A 90 -4.52 2.17 9.43
N TRP A 91 -3.77 2.15 8.32
CA TRP A 91 -2.45 2.76 8.29
C TRP A 91 -2.50 4.29 8.41
N GLN A 92 -3.50 4.95 7.79
CA GLN A 92 -3.65 6.40 7.87
C GLN A 92 -3.93 6.90 9.30
N ASN A 93 -4.74 6.16 10.07
CA ASN A 93 -4.99 6.49 11.48
C ASN A 93 -3.73 6.29 12.33
N TYR A 94 -3.05 5.17 12.15
CA TYR A 94 -1.83 4.86 12.89
C TYR A 94 -0.72 5.89 12.63
N CYS A 95 -0.45 6.19 11.37
CA CYS A 95 0.57 7.17 10.95
C CYS A 95 0.15 8.63 11.09
N LYS A 96 -1.06 8.90 11.63
CA LYS A 96 -1.65 10.24 11.71
C LYS A 96 -1.78 10.95 10.34
N ALA A 97 -1.78 10.17 9.26
CA ALA A 97 -1.88 10.63 7.89
C ALA A 97 -3.32 10.92 7.43
N ARG A 98 -4.26 11.03 8.36
CA ARG A 98 -5.68 11.27 8.10
C ARG A 98 -6.24 12.44 8.89
N GLY A 99 -7.16 13.17 8.25
CA GLY A 99 -8.04 14.14 8.89
C GLY A 99 -9.44 14.07 8.27
N ARG A 100 -10.47 14.27 9.08
CA ARG A 100 -11.89 14.23 8.66
C ARG A 100 -12.30 15.50 7.92
N THR A 101 -11.72 16.62 8.28
CA THR A 101 -12.03 17.94 7.73
C THR A 101 -10.75 18.65 7.30
N THR A 102 -10.87 19.60 6.36
CA THR A 102 -9.75 20.44 5.93
C THR A 102 -9.14 21.22 7.11
N LYS A 103 -9.97 21.66 8.07
CA LYS A 103 -9.51 22.37 9.27
C LYS A 103 -8.64 21.45 10.15
N GLU A 104 -9.09 20.22 10.39
CA GLU A 104 -8.34 19.22 11.16
C GLU A 104 -7.01 18.87 10.46
N ILE A 105 -7.03 18.66 9.13
CA ILE A 105 -5.82 18.36 8.37
C ILE A 105 -4.83 19.52 8.49
N LYS A 106 -5.27 20.75 8.28
CA LYS A 106 -4.41 21.94 8.40
C LYS A 106 -3.81 22.10 9.80
N SER A 107 -4.55 21.74 10.86
CA SER A 107 -4.01 21.80 12.23
C SER A 107 -2.93 20.75 12.52
N LYS A 108 -2.85 19.68 11.73
CA LYS A 108 -1.83 18.62 11.84
C LYS A 108 -0.58 18.89 11.01
N ILE A 109 -0.65 19.83 10.06
CA ILE A 109 0.50 20.16 9.23
C ILE A 109 1.48 21.01 10.03
N THR A 110 2.68 20.50 10.23
CA THR A 110 3.77 21.15 10.97
C THR A 110 4.89 21.67 10.08
N SER A 111 4.80 21.39 8.78
CA SER A 111 5.82 21.75 7.79
C SER A 111 5.27 22.65 6.70
N VAL A 112 6.16 23.33 5.98
CA VAL A 112 5.81 24.14 4.81
C VAL A 112 5.16 23.20 3.77
N GLU A 113 3.95 23.54 3.34
CA GLU A 113 3.22 22.79 2.34
C GLU A 113 3.97 22.77 1.01
N PRO A 114 4.14 21.59 0.36
CA PRO A 114 4.51 21.56 -1.04
C PRO A 114 3.43 22.28 -1.85
N THR A 115 3.82 23.30 -2.60
CA THR A 115 2.89 24.07 -3.42
C THR A 115 2.16 23.17 -4.41
N GLY A 116 0.83 23.24 -4.45
CA GLY A 116 -0.01 22.53 -5.43
C GLY A 116 -0.54 21.15 -5.01
N LYS A 117 -0.17 20.59 -3.86
CA LYS A 117 -0.72 19.31 -3.38
C LYS A 117 -2.06 19.50 -2.67
N LYS A 118 -2.96 18.49 -2.82
CA LYS A 118 -4.19 18.43 -2.03
C LYS A 118 -3.82 18.24 -0.55
N THR A 119 -4.48 18.97 0.32
CA THR A 119 -4.24 18.95 1.78
C THR A 119 -4.23 17.53 2.38
N SER A 120 -5.09 16.64 1.86
CA SER A 120 -5.14 15.23 2.30
C SER A 120 -3.90 14.40 1.99
N LYS A 121 -3.06 14.84 1.04
CA LYS A 121 -1.82 14.15 0.64
C LYS A 121 -0.61 14.63 1.44
N ILE A 122 -0.70 15.80 2.05
CA ILE A 122 0.41 16.42 2.77
C ILE A 122 0.74 15.62 4.04
N LEU A 123 -0.24 15.03 4.69
CA LEU A 123 -0.02 14.30 5.94
C LEU A 123 0.81 13.03 5.77
N SER A 124 0.66 12.28 4.69
CA SER A 124 1.53 11.12 4.42
C SER A 124 2.94 11.53 4.04
N LEU A 125 3.09 12.61 3.26
CA LEU A 125 4.41 13.18 2.93
C LEU A 125 5.13 13.66 4.20
N GLN A 126 4.41 14.33 5.10
CA GLN A 126 4.93 14.75 6.39
C GLN A 126 5.35 13.56 7.25
N ALA A 127 4.52 12.54 7.38
CA ALA A 127 4.82 11.35 8.16
C ALA A 127 6.07 10.60 7.63
N ALA A 128 6.19 10.44 6.30
CA ALA A 128 7.37 9.82 5.69
C ALA A 128 8.66 10.59 5.97
N ARG A 129 8.59 11.92 5.95
CA ARG A 129 9.72 12.76 6.30
C ARG A 129 10.06 12.71 7.80
N ASP A 130 9.06 12.82 8.67
CA ASP A 130 9.27 12.93 10.12
C ASP A 130 9.78 11.61 10.72
N ILE A 131 9.38 10.44 10.16
CA ILE A 131 9.76 9.12 10.65
C ILE A 131 11.04 8.60 9.96
N TYR A 132 11.17 8.80 8.65
CA TYR A 132 12.25 8.20 7.85
C TYR A 132 13.18 9.19 7.17
N GLY A 133 12.96 10.51 7.34
CA GLY A 133 13.76 11.54 6.66
C GLY A 133 13.51 11.60 5.13
N ILE A 134 12.46 10.95 4.62
CA ILE A 134 12.16 10.91 3.19
C ILE A 134 11.52 12.21 2.74
N VAL A 135 12.28 13.01 2.00
CA VAL A 135 11.79 14.24 1.36
C VAL A 135 11.37 13.92 -0.06
N THR A 136 10.08 13.93 -0.32
CA THR A 136 9.51 13.61 -1.63
C THR A 136 8.25 14.42 -1.90
N GLU A 137 7.95 14.66 -3.17
CA GLU A 137 6.66 15.16 -3.62
C GLU A 137 5.73 14.03 -4.10
N ASN A 138 6.19 12.80 -4.14
CA ASN A 138 5.42 11.64 -4.57
C ASN A 138 4.62 11.06 -3.41
N ASP A 139 3.32 11.33 -3.38
CA ASP A 139 2.43 10.83 -2.35
C ASP A 139 2.26 9.29 -2.38
N ASN A 140 2.40 8.65 -3.54
CA ASN A 140 2.35 7.19 -3.61
C ASN A 140 3.57 6.55 -2.92
N LEU A 141 4.74 7.17 -3.03
CA LEU A 141 5.94 6.73 -2.30
C LEU A 141 5.74 6.87 -0.80
N ALA A 142 5.24 8.02 -0.35
CA ALA A 142 4.95 8.26 1.05
C ALA A 142 3.89 7.29 1.59
N ASP A 143 2.81 7.07 0.86
CA ASP A 143 1.74 6.14 1.25
C ASP A 143 2.30 4.70 1.37
N ALA A 144 3.08 4.21 0.38
CA ALA A 144 3.70 2.89 0.43
C ALA A 144 4.68 2.73 1.61
N THR A 145 5.44 3.78 1.93
CA THR A 145 6.33 3.77 3.10
C THR A 145 5.53 3.72 4.41
N MET A 146 4.44 4.46 4.51
CA MET A 146 3.61 4.47 5.71
C MET A 146 2.80 3.19 5.90
N ILE A 147 2.38 2.54 4.81
CA ILE A 147 1.78 1.20 4.87
C ILE A 147 2.76 0.20 5.47
N GLY A 148 3.99 0.15 4.97
CA GLY A 148 5.02 -0.72 5.52
C GLY A 148 5.35 -0.41 6.99
N HIS A 149 5.43 0.88 7.37
CA HIS A 149 5.59 1.28 8.76
C HIS A 149 4.45 0.77 9.67
N TYR A 150 3.21 0.86 9.20
CA TYR A 150 2.06 0.30 9.91
C TYR A 150 2.18 -1.22 10.06
N VAL A 151 2.49 -1.92 8.97
CA VAL A 151 2.60 -3.39 8.92
C VAL A 151 3.59 -3.90 9.96
N VAL A 152 4.85 -3.46 9.91
CA VAL A 152 5.90 -3.96 10.82
C VAL A 152 5.69 -3.62 12.28
N ASN A 153 4.78 -2.70 12.59
CA ASN A 153 4.47 -2.32 13.96
C ASN A 153 3.15 -2.88 14.50
N ASN A 154 2.26 -3.36 13.63
CA ASN A 154 0.88 -3.71 14.05
C ASN A 154 0.37 -5.05 13.54
N ILE A 155 0.93 -5.59 12.45
CA ILE A 155 0.49 -6.86 11.89
C ILE A 155 1.49 -7.93 12.33
N LYS A 156 1.00 -9.02 12.89
CA LYS A 156 1.82 -10.20 13.14
C LYS A 156 1.84 -11.02 11.85
N ILE A 157 3.03 -11.30 11.36
CA ILE A 157 3.25 -12.26 10.28
C ILE A 157 3.45 -13.60 10.99
N GLY A 158 2.37 -14.36 11.13
CA GLY A 158 2.36 -15.69 11.75
C GLY A 158 2.49 -16.80 10.71
N SER A 159 2.40 -18.05 11.15
CA SER A 159 2.25 -19.24 10.29
C SER A 159 1.01 -19.11 9.38
N GLU A 160 0.98 -19.85 8.28
CA GLU A 160 -0.07 -19.84 7.24
C GLU A 160 -1.53 -19.77 7.76
N ASP A 161 -1.79 -20.19 8.99
CA ASP A 161 -3.11 -20.20 9.62
C ASP A 161 -3.68 -18.80 9.91
N ASP A 162 -2.83 -17.80 10.18
CA ASP A 162 -3.27 -16.44 10.55
C ASP A 162 -3.77 -15.60 9.34
N PHE A 163 -3.42 -15.99 8.12
CA PHE A 163 -3.80 -15.28 6.89
C PHE A 163 -5.10 -15.80 6.28
N ASN A 164 -5.45 -17.07 6.51
CA ASN A 164 -6.61 -17.75 5.92
C ASN A 164 -7.87 -17.75 6.78
N GLU A 165 -7.83 -17.29 8.04
CA GLU A 165 -9.03 -17.28 8.91
C GLU A 165 -10.15 -16.38 8.40
N LYS A 166 -9.85 -15.28 7.71
CA LYS A 166 -10.89 -14.37 7.20
C LYS A 166 -11.71 -14.92 6.04
N GLU A 167 -11.17 -15.84 5.25
CA GLU A 167 -11.93 -16.44 4.14
C GLU A 167 -12.88 -17.54 4.61
N ARG A 168 -12.64 -18.17 5.77
CA ARG A 168 -13.53 -19.21 6.31
C ARG A 168 -14.79 -18.63 6.93
N ASP A 169 -14.71 -17.50 7.62
CA ASP A 169 -15.86 -16.85 8.24
C ASP A 169 -16.88 -16.32 7.20
N ASP A 170 -16.42 -15.90 6.02
CA ASP A 170 -17.31 -15.43 4.93
C ASP A 170 -18.00 -16.59 4.20
N GLN A 171 -17.46 -17.80 4.20
CA GLN A 171 -18.09 -18.98 3.58
C GLN A 171 -19.16 -19.62 4.47
N GLU A 172 -19.00 -19.60 5.80
CA GLU A 172 -20.01 -20.08 6.72
C GLU A 172 -21.22 -19.16 6.83
N ALA A 173 -21.05 -17.86 6.60
CA ALA A 173 -22.16 -16.90 6.63
C ALA A 173 -23.13 -16.98 5.42
N HIS A 174 -22.75 -17.66 4.32
CA HIS A 174 -23.54 -17.75 3.09
C HIS A 174 -24.02 -19.19 2.76
N GLY A 175 -23.77 -20.15 3.61
CA GLY A 175 -24.15 -21.56 3.43
C GLY A 175 -25.51 -22.00 4.03
N GLY A 176 -26.35 -21.07 4.41
CA GLY A 176 -27.64 -21.36 5.05
C GLY A 176 -28.85 -20.85 4.24
N VAL A 177 -29.23 -21.55 3.16
CA VAL A 177 -30.63 -21.59 2.65
C VAL A 177 -30.92 -22.98 2.17
#